data_2b8c5a75b4aaa30ae96898a7897830d5
#
_entry.id   2b8c5a75b4aaa30ae96898a7897830d5
#
_cell.length_a   1.000
_cell.length_b   1.000
_cell.length_c   1.000
_cell.angle_alpha   90.00
_cell.angle_beta   90.00
_cell.angle_gamma   90.00
#
_symmetry.space_group_name_H-M   'P 1'
#
loop_
_entity.id
_entity.type
_entity.pdbx_description
1 polymer ?
#
loop_
_entity_poly.entity_id
_entity_poly.type
_entity_poly.pdbx_seq_one_letter_code
_entity_poly.pdbx_strand_id
1 'polypeptide(L)'
;MTIGIDKIGFATSQYVLKLQDLAETRGIDPEKLSKGLLLKELSIAPLTEDIVTLAASAGNSILTEEEKQEIDMVIVATESGVDQSKAAAVFVHGLLGIQPFARSFEIKEACYGATAALHYAKLHVENSPKSKVLVLASDIAKYGVETPGEPTQGAGCVAMLISQNPRVMVFNNDNVAQTRDIMDFWRPNYSTTPFVNGVYSTQQYLDSLKTTWEEYQKRYDCDLNDFEAICFHLPYPKLALKGLKKILDKSLPQEKKDLLQKHFDESIIYSQKVGNIY
;
A
#
# COMPACT_ATOMS: atom_id res chain seq x y z
N MET A 1 -1.56 -21.05 -17.50
CA MET A 1 -1.99 -19.63 -17.58
C MET A 1 -1.40 -18.91 -16.39
N THR A 2 -0.61 -17.88 -16.59
CA THR A 2 -0.06 -17.03 -15.53
C THR A 2 -0.84 -15.73 -15.47
N ILE A 3 -1.12 -15.24 -14.25
CA ILE A 3 -1.85 -14.00 -13.99
C ILE A 3 -1.04 -13.17 -13.03
N GLY A 4 -1.06 -11.86 -13.19
CA GLY A 4 -0.33 -10.98 -12.29
C GLY A 4 -0.34 -9.52 -12.70
N ILE A 5 0.62 -8.76 -12.23
CA ILE A 5 0.79 -7.34 -12.54
C ILE A 5 1.50 -7.21 -13.89
N ASP A 6 0.81 -6.67 -14.87
CA ASP A 6 1.37 -6.40 -16.20
C ASP A 6 2.06 -5.02 -16.27
N LYS A 7 1.47 -4.03 -15.62
CA LYS A 7 2.03 -2.68 -15.48
C LYS A 7 1.83 -2.16 -14.07
N ILE A 8 2.77 -1.34 -13.62
CA ILE A 8 2.68 -0.64 -12.34
C ILE A 8 3.14 0.80 -12.53
N GLY A 9 2.46 1.74 -11.88
CA GLY A 9 2.81 3.14 -11.88
C GLY A 9 2.44 3.82 -10.57
N PHE A 10 2.97 5.01 -10.37
CA PHE A 10 2.84 5.75 -9.13
C PHE A 10 2.59 7.23 -9.42
N ALA A 11 1.70 7.83 -8.65
CA ALA A 11 1.50 9.28 -8.61
C ALA A 11 1.49 9.77 -7.17
N THR A 12 2.04 10.95 -6.95
CA THR A 12 2.06 11.63 -5.65
C THR A 12 1.92 13.12 -5.87
N SER A 13 1.67 13.88 -4.81
CA SER A 13 1.57 15.33 -4.88
C SER A 13 2.90 15.97 -5.29
N GLN A 14 2.81 17.18 -5.87
CA GLN A 14 3.96 18.02 -6.17
C GLN A 14 4.55 18.72 -4.93
N TYR A 15 3.82 18.74 -3.82
CA TYR A 15 4.25 19.40 -2.59
C TYR A 15 4.89 18.42 -1.64
N VAL A 16 6.03 18.80 -1.12
CA VAL A 16 6.86 18.00 -0.22
C VAL A 16 7.14 18.77 1.06
N LEU A 17 6.93 18.13 2.21
CA LEU A 17 7.36 18.64 3.50
C LEU A 17 8.59 17.83 3.97
N LYS A 18 9.71 18.51 4.16
CA LYS A 18 10.90 17.88 4.74
C LYS A 18 10.65 17.62 6.23
N LEU A 19 11.01 16.43 6.69
CA LEU A 19 10.86 16.09 8.11
C LEU A 19 11.72 16.96 9.04
N GLN A 20 12.83 17.50 8.53
CA GLN A 20 13.63 18.46 9.27
C GLN A 20 12.83 19.74 9.56
N ASP A 21 12.16 20.32 8.55
CA ASP A 21 11.37 21.54 8.70
C ASP A 21 10.18 21.32 9.65
N LEU A 22 9.55 20.15 9.57
CA LEU A 22 8.50 19.75 10.50
C LEU A 22 9.03 19.65 11.93
N ALA A 23 10.17 19.00 12.12
CA ALA A 23 10.78 18.82 13.43
C ALA A 23 11.13 20.17 14.08
N GLU A 24 11.75 21.07 13.32
CA GLU A 24 12.07 22.44 13.78
C GLU A 24 10.79 23.20 14.17
N THR A 25 9.74 23.14 13.36
CA THR A 25 8.44 23.80 13.63
C THR A 25 7.77 23.25 14.90
N ARG A 26 7.93 21.96 15.19
CA ARG A 26 7.33 21.29 16.36
C ARG A 26 8.26 21.26 17.58
N GLY A 27 9.46 21.82 17.50
CA GLY A 27 10.44 21.78 18.58
C GLY A 27 10.92 20.37 18.92
N ILE A 28 10.95 19.48 17.92
CA ILE A 28 11.39 18.08 18.03
C ILE A 28 12.81 17.99 17.46
N ASP A 29 13.67 17.19 18.08
CA ASP A 29 14.98 16.87 17.51
C ASP A 29 14.81 16.16 16.15
N PRO A 30 15.33 16.72 15.03
CA PRO A 30 15.23 16.14 13.70
C PRO A 30 15.78 14.71 13.59
N GLU A 31 16.84 14.38 14.33
CA GLU A 31 17.38 13.03 14.36
C GLU A 31 16.41 12.00 14.97
N LYS A 32 15.60 12.43 15.92
CA LYS A 32 14.57 11.59 16.55
C LYS A 32 13.52 11.14 15.55
N LEU A 33 13.13 12.01 14.60
CA LEU A 33 12.22 11.66 13.52
C LEU A 33 12.93 10.84 12.44
N SER A 34 14.04 11.31 11.89
CA SER A 34 14.71 10.64 10.78
C SER A 34 15.23 9.25 11.14
N LYS A 35 15.88 9.07 12.28
CA LYS A 35 16.37 7.77 12.78
C LYS A 35 15.25 6.91 13.37
N GLY A 36 14.24 7.55 13.99
CA GLY A 36 13.11 6.87 14.63
C GLY A 36 12.11 6.30 13.65
N LEU A 37 11.90 6.96 12.52
CA LEU A 37 10.93 6.58 11.49
C LEU A 37 11.59 6.02 10.23
N LEU A 38 12.84 6.40 9.94
CA LEU A 38 13.55 6.20 8.67
C LEU A 38 12.84 6.90 7.49
N LEU A 39 12.23 8.04 7.75
CA LEU A 39 11.62 8.93 6.75
C LEU A 39 12.47 10.19 6.57
N LYS A 40 12.35 10.83 5.41
CA LYS A 40 13.07 12.06 5.05
C LYS A 40 12.09 13.18 4.69
N GLU A 41 11.06 12.84 3.94
CA GLU A 41 10.10 13.76 3.35
C GLU A 41 8.69 13.16 3.40
N LEU A 42 7.69 14.02 3.34
CA LEU A 42 6.28 13.66 3.27
C LEU A 42 5.66 14.31 2.03
N SER A 43 4.88 13.57 1.29
CA SER A 43 4.04 14.14 0.23
C SER A 43 2.81 14.80 0.85
N ILE A 44 2.51 16.02 0.44
CA ILE A 44 1.39 16.82 0.95
C ILE A 44 0.42 17.13 -0.20
N ALA A 45 -0.78 16.58 -0.13
CA ALA A 45 -1.82 16.92 -1.09
C ALA A 45 -2.38 18.33 -0.82
N PRO A 46 -2.37 19.24 -1.81
CA PRO A 46 -3.03 20.54 -1.70
C PRO A 46 -4.57 20.36 -1.75
N LEU A 47 -5.30 21.44 -1.49
CA LEU A 47 -6.77 21.43 -1.55
C LEU A 47 -7.34 21.11 -2.94
N THR A 48 -6.53 21.15 -3.97
CA THR A 48 -6.89 20.85 -5.36
C THR A 48 -6.65 19.39 -5.75
N GLU A 49 -6.06 18.59 -4.88
CA GLU A 49 -5.83 17.17 -5.08
C GLU A 49 -6.61 16.33 -4.06
N ASP A 50 -7.12 15.20 -4.51
CA ASP A 50 -7.77 14.18 -3.71
C ASP A 50 -7.35 12.77 -4.17
N ILE A 51 -7.87 11.74 -3.53
CA ILE A 51 -7.56 10.36 -3.88
C ILE A 51 -8.03 9.97 -5.28
N VAL A 52 -9.04 10.65 -5.81
CA VAL A 52 -9.58 10.41 -7.16
C VAL A 52 -8.64 10.96 -8.22
N THR A 53 -8.15 12.19 -8.04
CA THR A 53 -7.21 12.84 -8.96
C THR A 53 -5.83 12.17 -8.93
N LEU A 54 -5.35 11.75 -7.76
CA LEU A 54 -4.12 10.96 -7.63
C LEU A 54 -4.26 9.59 -8.32
N ALA A 55 -5.40 8.91 -8.15
CA ALA A 55 -5.68 7.63 -8.79
C ALA A 55 -5.76 7.77 -10.33
N ALA A 56 -6.44 8.80 -10.82
CA ALA A 56 -6.52 9.08 -12.26
C ALA A 56 -5.12 9.39 -12.84
N SER A 57 -4.30 10.16 -12.12
CA SER A 57 -2.92 10.47 -12.54
C SER A 57 -2.06 9.21 -12.60
N ALA A 58 -2.11 8.35 -11.59
CA ALA A 58 -1.38 7.08 -11.56
C ALA A 58 -1.84 6.14 -12.68
N GLY A 59 -3.17 5.99 -12.85
CA GLY A 59 -3.74 5.17 -13.93
C GLY A 59 -3.33 5.66 -15.32
N ASN A 60 -3.41 6.97 -15.55
CA ASN A 60 -3.04 7.57 -16.84
C ASN A 60 -1.53 7.43 -17.16
N SER A 61 -0.68 7.30 -16.15
CA SER A 61 0.77 7.11 -16.36
C SER A 61 1.14 5.75 -16.94
N ILE A 62 0.26 4.74 -16.82
CA ILE A 62 0.53 3.37 -17.26
C ILE A 62 -0.34 2.89 -18.42
N LEU A 63 -1.46 3.56 -18.70
CA LEU A 63 -2.45 3.12 -19.68
C LEU A 63 -2.29 3.86 -21.01
N THR A 64 -2.39 3.11 -22.10
CA THR A 64 -2.64 3.69 -23.44
C THR A 64 -4.13 3.85 -23.68
N GLU A 65 -4.52 4.63 -24.70
CA GLU A 65 -5.93 4.81 -25.06
C GLU A 65 -6.61 3.49 -25.49
N GLU A 66 -5.85 2.59 -26.15
CA GLU A 66 -6.33 1.26 -26.51
C GLU A 66 -6.59 0.41 -25.28
N GLU A 67 -5.67 0.42 -24.30
CA GLU A 67 -5.82 -0.37 -23.07
C GLU A 67 -7.01 0.10 -22.22
N LYS A 68 -7.34 1.40 -22.22
CA LYS A 68 -8.54 1.93 -21.56
C LYS A 68 -9.83 1.32 -22.12
N GLN A 69 -9.83 0.92 -23.40
CA GLN A 69 -10.97 0.27 -24.03
C GLN A 69 -11.02 -1.25 -23.77
N GLU A 70 -9.95 -1.83 -23.24
CA GLU A 70 -9.87 -3.26 -22.90
C GLU A 70 -10.10 -3.55 -21.42
N ILE A 71 -10.09 -2.51 -20.56
CA ILE A 71 -10.36 -2.66 -19.12
C ILE A 71 -11.86 -2.93 -18.94
N ASP A 72 -12.16 -4.01 -18.24
CA ASP A 72 -13.54 -4.39 -17.89
C ASP A 72 -13.82 -4.30 -16.37
N MET A 73 -12.82 -3.90 -15.58
CA MET A 73 -12.98 -3.67 -14.15
C MET A 73 -11.99 -2.63 -13.61
N VAL A 74 -12.50 -1.71 -12.80
CA VAL A 74 -11.74 -0.72 -12.04
C VAL A 74 -12.01 -0.91 -10.55
N ILE A 75 -10.97 -1.15 -9.76
CA ILE A 75 -11.07 -1.28 -8.31
C ILE A 75 -10.21 -0.19 -7.66
N VAL A 76 -10.82 0.67 -6.86
CA VAL A 76 -10.08 1.60 -5.99
C VAL A 76 -10.08 1.03 -4.59
N ALA A 77 -8.90 0.83 -4.02
CA ALA A 77 -8.71 0.49 -2.63
C ALA A 77 -8.31 1.76 -1.87
N THR A 78 -9.13 2.15 -0.90
CA THR A 78 -8.90 3.39 -0.15
C THR A 78 -9.61 3.36 1.21
N GLU A 79 -9.03 4.02 2.19
CA GLU A 79 -9.71 4.40 3.43
C GLU A 79 -10.01 5.91 3.50
N SER A 80 -9.63 6.64 2.45
CA SER A 80 -9.85 8.09 2.29
C SER A 80 -10.99 8.41 1.31
N GLY A 81 -12.03 7.54 1.23
CA GLY A 81 -13.15 7.67 0.30
C GLY A 81 -13.80 9.05 0.34
N VAL A 82 -14.22 9.54 -0.84
CA VAL A 82 -14.78 10.89 -1.02
C VAL A 82 -16.30 10.94 -0.86
N ASP A 83 -16.98 9.79 -0.93
CA ASP A 83 -18.42 9.66 -0.81
C ASP A 83 -18.77 8.33 -0.11
N GLN A 84 -19.87 8.32 0.66
CA GLN A 84 -20.29 7.11 1.41
C GLN A 84 -21.16 6.15 0.59
N SER A 85 -21.57 6.54 -0.62
CA SER A 85 -22.46 5.76 -1.49
C SER A 85 -21.87 5.52 -2.87
N LYS A 86 -21.25 6.55 -3.47
CA LYS A 86 -20.63 6.47 -4.79
C LYS A 86 -19.15 6.16 -4.65
N ALA A 87 -18.73 5.02 -5.18
CA ALA A 87 -17.34 4.58 -5.14
C ALA A 87 -16.39 5.55 -5.86
N ALA A 88 -15.21 5.79 -5.30
CA ALA A 88 -14.14 6.57 -5.95
C ALA A 88 -13.78 6.01 -7.34
N ALA A 89 -13.85 4.70 -7.52
CA ALA A 89 -13.64 4.03 -8.80
C ALA A 89 -14.54 4.55 -9.94
N VAL A 90 -15.77 4.98 -9.64
CA VAL A 90 -16.70 5.52 -10.66
C VAL A 90 -16.23 6.88 -11.16
N PHE A 91 -15.69 7.72 -10.28
CA PHE A 91 -15.09 9.00 -10.68
C PHE A 91 -13.83 8.78 -11.51
N VAL A 92 -12.94 7.90 -11.06
CA VAL A 92 -11.69 7.56 -11.75
C VAL A 92 -11.96 6.96 -13.14
N HIS A 93 -12.93 6.05 -13.23
CA HIS A 93 -13.40 5.48 -14.52
C HIS A 93 -13.73 6.59 -15.53
N GLY A 94 -14.52 7.59 -15.11
CA GLY A 94 -14.88 8.73 -15.97
C GLY A 94 -13.68 9.60 -16.35
N LEU A 95 -12.79 9.91 -15.40
CA LEU A 95 -11.60 10.72 -15.65
C LEU A 95 -10.60 10.05 -16.59
N LEU A 96 -10.47 8.73 -16.52
CA LEU A 96 -9.59 7.96 -17.42
C LEU A 96 -10.18 7.70 -18.80
N GLY A 97 -11.49 7.92 -19.00
CA GLY A 97 -12.16 7.58 -20.26
C GLY A 97 -12.22 6.07 -20.53
N ILE A 98 -12.34 5.26 -19.50
CA ILE A 98 -12.48 3.80 -19.62
C ILE A 98 -13.84 3.49 -20.25
N GLN A 99 -13.89 2.44 -21.07
CA GLN A 99 -15.11 2.03 -21.79
C GLN A 99 -16.29 1.78 -20.81
N PRO A 100 -17.54 2.08 -21.21
CA PRO A 100 -18.68 2.19 -20.30
C PRO A 100 -19.19 0.86 -19.71
N PHE A 101 -18.77 -0.29 -20.23
CA PHE A 101 -19.20 -1.61 -19.74
C PHE A 101 -18.23 -2.22 -18.72
N ALA A 102 -17.30 -1.43 -18.20
CA ALA A 102 -16.43 -1.83 -17.10
C ALA A 102 -17.16 -1.77 -15.74
N ARG A 103 -16.91 -2.75 -14.89
CA ARG A 103 -17.35 -2.70 -13.48
C ARG A 103 -16.46 -1.73 -12.71
N SER A 104 -17.05 -0.92 -11.83
CA SER A 104 -16.31 0.01 -11.00
C SER A 104 -16.82 -0.04 -9.57
N PHE A 105 -15.92 -0.34 -8.60
CA PHE A 105 -16.26 -0.39 -7.19
C PHE A 105 -15.06 -0.06 -6.31
N GLU A 106 -15.32 0.15 -5.02
CA GLU A 106 -14.34 0.51 -4.01
C GLU A 106 -14.22 -0.60 -2.96
N ILE A 107 -13.00 -0.86 -2.50
CA ILE A 107 -12.73 -1.74 -1.35
C ILE A 107 -12.20 -0.89 -0.21
N LYS A 108 -12.87 -1.00 0.93
CA LYS A 108 -12.46 -0.37 2.18
C LYS A 108 -12.09 -1.43 3.22
N GLU A 109 -10.81 -1.59 3.46
CA GLU A 109 -10.25 -2.42 4.53
C GLU A 109 -8.88 -1.87 4.92
N ALA A 110 -8.84 -0.58 5.29
CA ALA A 110 -7.62 0.12 5.66
C ALA A 110 -6.45 -0.23 4.72
N CYS A 111 -5.28 -0.47 5.25
CA CYS A 111 -4.07 -0.81 4.49
C CYS A 111 -4.12 -2.18 3.76
N TYR A 112 -5.10 -3.03 4.03
CA TYR A 112 -5.28 -4.33 3.35
C TYR A 112 -6.07 -4.24 2.05
N GLY A 113 -6.81 -3.14 1.83
CA GLY A 113 -7.73 -2.99 0.71
C GLY A 113 -7.13 -3.32 -0.66
N ALA A 114 -5.90 -2.86 -0.94
CA ALA A 114 -5.21 -3.15 -2.20
C ALA A 114 -4.84 -4.63 -2.34
N THR A 115 -4.42 -5.30 -1.26
CA THR A 115 -4.14 -6.75 -1.29
C THR A 115 -5.41 -7.55 -1.57
N ALA A 116 -6.55 -7.17 -0.96
CA ALA A 116 -7.85 -7.76 -1.28
C ALA A 116 -8.24 -7.53 -2.74
N ALA A 117 -8.02 -6.31 -3.26
CA ALA A 117 -8.28 -5.97 -4.66
C ALA A 117 -7.46 -6.83 -5.64
N LEU A 118 -6.17 -7.03 -5.36
CA LEU A 118 -5.29 -7.88 -6.16
C LEU A 118 -5.76 -9.34 -6.17
N HIS A 119 -6.18 -9.86 -5.01
CA HIS A 119 -6.73 -11.22 -4.93
C HIS A 119 -8.02 -11.35 -5.74
N TYR A 120 -8.93 -10.38 -5.62
CA TYR A 120 -10.16 -10.36 -6.40
C TYR A 120 -9.89 -10.25 -7.92
N ALA A 121 -8.98 -9.34 -8.32
CA ALA A 121 -8.58 -9.17 -9.71
C ALA A 121 -7.99 -10.46 -10.31
N LYS A 122 -7.14 -11.16 -9.55
CA LYS A 122 -6.61 -12.46 -9.95
C LYS A 122 -7.73 -13.46 -10.26
N LEU A 123 -8.66 -13.66 -9.31
CA LEU A 123 -9.80 -14.57 -9.47
C LEU A 123 -10.68 -14.17 -10.66
N HIS A 124 -10.88 -12.87 -10.91
CA HIS A 124 -11.65 -12.39 -12.06
C HIS A 124 -10.97 -12.76 -13.37
N VAL A 125 -9.67 -12.52 -13.52
CA VAL A 125 -8.90 -12.87 -14.73
C VAL A 125 -8.79 -14.40 -14.91
N GLU A 126 -8.72 -15.18 -13.82
CA GLU A 126 -8.77 -16.65 -13.89
C GLU A 126 -10.06 -17.16 -14.54
N ASN A 127 -11.19 -16.56 -14.19
CA ASN A 127 -12.49 -16.91 -14.76
C ASN A 127 -12.77 -16.26 -16.11
N SER A 128 -12.09 -15.16 -16.43
CA SER A 128 -12.25 -14.40 -17.68
C SER A 128 -10.89 -14.02 -18.24
N PRO A 129 -10.19 -14.93 -18.94
CA PRO A 129 -8.75 -14.77 -19.29
C PRO A 129 -8.42 -13.59 -20.19
N LYS A 130 -9.42 -13.01 -20.88
CA LYS A 130 -9.24 -11.81 -21.72
C LYS A 130 -9.41 -10.51 -20.93
N SER A 131 -9.88 -10.60 -19.69
CA SER A 131 -10.12 -9.44 -18.83
C SER A 131 -8.85 -8.71 -18.47
N LYS A 132 -8.95 -7.39 -18.37
CA LYS A 132 -7.95 -6.51 -17.76
C LYS A 132 -8.59 -5.78 -16.58
N VAL A 133 -7.94 -5.83 -15.43
CA VAL A 133 -8.41 -5.19 -14.20
C VAL A 133 -7.43 -4.09 -13.80
N LEU A 134 -7.92 -2.87 -13.66
CA LEU A 134 -7.16 -1.76 -13.10
C LEU A 134 -7.40 -1.71 -11.59
N VAL A 135 -6.35 -1.95 -10.82
CA VAL A 135 -6.34 -1.81 -9.36
C VAL A 135 -5.59 -0.54 -8.99
N LEU A 136 -6.20 0.31 -8.18
CA LEU A 136 -5.68 1.60 -7.74
C LEU A 136 -5.70 1.63 -6.21
N ALA A 137 -4.52 1.70 -5.58
CA ALA A 137 -4.37 1.93 -4.15
C ALA A 137 -4.08 3.41 -3.93
N SER A 138 -5.08 4.19 -3.49
CA SER A 138 -4.99 5.64 -3.44
C SER A 138 -5.44 6.18 -2.09
N ASP A 139 -4.55 6.85 -1.38
CA ASP A 139 -4.87 7.43 -0.07
C ASP A 139 -4.14 8.75 0.21
N ILE A 140 -4.73 9.51 1.11
CA ILE A 140 -4.15 10.68 1.76
C ILE A 140 -4.24 10.43 3.26
N ALA A 141 -3.12 10.08 3.89
CA ALA A 141 -3.07 9.76 5.31
C ALA A 141 -3.24 11.04 6.15
N LYS A 142 -4.21 11.03 7.07
CA LYS A 142 -4.55 12.16 7.94
C LYS A 142 -4.62 11.69 9.39
N TYR A 143 -3.54 11.89 10.14
CA TYR A 143 -3.49 11.56 11.57
C TYR A 143 -3.76 12.76 12.48
N GLY A 144 -3.76 13.96 11.91
CA GLY A 144 -3.95 15.23 12.63
C GLY A 144 -2.64 15.96 12.92
N VAL A 145 -2.76 17.28 13.06
CA VAL A 145 -1.64 18.19 13.36
C VAL A 145 -1.22 18.00 14.83
N GLU A 146 0.08 18.04 15.11
CA GLU A 146 0.69 17.87 16.44
C GLU A 146 0.42 16.51 17.10
N THR A 147 -0.01 15.51 16.31
CA THR A 147 -0.14 14.13 16.78
C THR A 147 1.15 13.33 16.58
N PRO A 148 1.36 12.23 17.31
CA PRO A 148 2.49 11.32 17.06
C PRO A 148 2.51 10.72 15.65
N GLY A 149 1.35 10.68 14.96
CA GLY A 149 1.22 10.19 13.59
C GLY A 149 1.55 11.24 12.52
N GLU A 150 1.53 12.54 12.84
CA GLU A 150 1.76 13.62 11.87
C GLU A 150 3.03 13.39 11.01
N PRO A 151 4.19 13.02 11.58
CA PRO A 151 5.42 12.85 10.80
C PRO A 151 5.47 11.58 9.95
N THR A 152 4.39 10.82 9.85
CA THR A 152 4.29 9.64 8.98
C THR A 152 3.28 9.81 7.85
N GLN A 153 2.53 10.91 7.79
CA GLN A 153 1.52 11.17 6.77
C GLN A 153 2.12 11.22 5.37
N GLY A 154 1.31 10.87 4.37
CA GLY A 154 1.69 10.95 2.97
C GLY A 154 0.45 11.01 2.08
N ALA A 155 0.66 11.21 0.78
CA ALA A 155 -0.39 11.24 -0.22
C ALA A 155 0.13 10.62 -1.52
N GLY A 156 -0.66 9.74 -2.14
CA GLY A 156 -0.27 9.12 -3.40
C GLY A 156 -1.19 7.99 -3.83
N CYS A 157 -0.91 7.46 -5.00
CA CYS A 157 -1.59 6.31 -5.56
C CYS A 157 -0.62 5.39 -6.29
N VAL A 158 -0.77 4.09 -6.08
CA VAL A 158 -0.16 3.06 -6.92
C VAL A 158 -1.24 2.49 -7.85
N ALA A 159 -0.98 2.52 -9.16
CA ALA A 159 -1.83 1.90 -10.18
C ALA A 159 -1.19 0.59 -10.65
N MET A 160 -1.99 -0.46 -10.76
CA MET A 160 -1.57 -1.78 -11.20
C MET A 160 -2.57 -2.31 -12.24
N LEU A 161 -2.08 -2.68 -13.42
CA LEU A 161 -2.88 -3.36 -14.43
C LEU A 161 -2.68 -4.87 -14.28
N ILE A 162 -3.77 -5.57 -14.00
CA ILE A 162 -3.77 -7.03 -13.79
C ILE A 162 -4.30 -7.70 -15.05
N SER A 163 -3.54 -8.64 -15.58
CA SER A 163 -3.91 -9.39 -16.78
C SER A 163 -3.26 -10.78 -16.82
N GLN A 164 -3.61 -11.53 -17.86
CA GLN A 164 -2.93 -12.77 -18.25
C GLN A 164 -1.57 -12.46 -18.88
N ASN A 165 -0.58 -13.34 -18.67
CA ASN A 165 0.80 -13.24 -19.18
C ASN A 165 1.47 -11.91 -18.80
N PRO A 166 1.51 -11.58 -17.53
CA PRO A 166 2.00 -10.30 -17.03
C PRO A 166 3.51 -10.13 -17.24
N ARG A 167 3.96 -8.86 -17.39
CA ARG A 167 5.37 -8.53 -17.64
C ARG A 167 6.15 -8.19 -16.36
N VAL A 168 5.47 -7.78 -15.28
CA VAL A 168 6.11 -7.30 -14.05
C VAL A 168 6.20 -8.40 -13.00
N MET A 169 5.06 -9.03 -12.67
CA MET A 169 5.01 -10.02 -11.60
C MET A 169 3.88 -11.03 -11.83
N VAL A 170 4.16 -12.29 -11.58
CA VAL A 170 3.16 -13.38 -11.57
C VAL A 170 2.68 -13.62 -10.14
N PHE A 171 1.37 -13.79 -9.94
CA PHE A 171 0.81 -14.16 -8.66
C PHE A 171 0.85 -15.68 -8.45
N ASN A 172 1.37 -16.10 -7.32
CA ASN A 172 1.22 -17.47 -6.84
C ASN A 172 -0.16 -17.70 -6.22
N ASN A 173 -0.46 -18.97 -5.92
CA ASN A 173 -1.66 -19.36 -5.17
C ASN A 173 -1.44 -19.39 -3.65
N ASP A 174 -0.18 -19.28 -3.23
CA ASP A 174 0.23 -19.36 -1.86
C ASP A 174 -0.13 -18.07 -1.13
N ASN A 175 -1.02 -18.17 -0.17
CA ASN A 175 -1.41 -17.02 0.64
C ASN A 175 -1.94 -17.44 2.02
N VAL A 176 -1.78 -16.54 2.97
CA VAL A 176 -2.35 -16.66 4.31
C VAL A 176 -2.99 -15.32 4.68
N ALA A 177 -4.20 -15.38 5.21
CA ALA A 177 -4.88 -14.25 5.77
C ALA A 177 -5.30 -14.53 7.21
N GLN A 178 -5.23 -13.51 8.06
CA GLN A 178 -5.71 -13.55 9.43
C GLN A 178 -6.64 -12.36 9.67
N THR A 179 -7.80 -12.60 10.22
CA THR A 179 -8.73 -11.55 10.65
C THR A 179 -8.85 -11.56 12.16
N ARG A 180 -8.72 -10.36 12.77
CA ARG A 180 -8.93 -10.14 14.20
C ARG A 180 -9.66 -8.81 14.40
N ASP A 181 -10.66 -8.80 15.26
CA ASP A 181 -11.34 -7.56 15.65
C ASP A 181 -10.48 -6.82 16.68
N ILE A 182 -9.75 -5.80 16.22
CA ILE A 182 -8.75 -5.06 17.01
C ILE A 182 -8.98 -3.56 16.85
N MET A 183 -9.11 -2.87 17.98
CA MET A 183 -9.30 -1.41 18.04
C MET A 183 -7.96 -0.70 18.29
N ASP A 184 -7.00 -0.88 17.40
CA ASP A 184 -5.70 -0.23 17.43
C ASP A 184 -5.64 1.06 16.59
N PHE A 185 -6.39 1.04 15.47
CA PHE A 185 -6.57 2.14 14.53
C PHE A 185 -7.98 2.05 13.94
N TRP A 186 -8.79 3.12 14.08
CA TRP A 186 -10.11 3.17 13.44
C TRP A 186 -10.56 4.62 13.23
N ARG A 187 -11.38 4.86 12.20
CA ARG A 187 -11.94 6.17 11.90
C ARG A 187 -13.43 6.06 11.68
N PRO A 188 -14.25 6.34 12.71
CA PRO A 188 -15.70 6.31 12.57
C PRO A 188 -16.20 7.50 11.72
N ASN A 189 -17.40 7.38 11.15
CA ASN A 189 -18.00 8.36 10.24
C ASN A 189 -18.14 9.77 10.81
N TYR A 190 -18.15 9.92 12.14
CA TYR A 190 -18.22 11.21 12.81
C TYR A 190 -16.86 11.89 13.03
N SER A 191 -15.77 11.26 12.64
CA SER A 191 -14.42 11.80 12.81
C SER A 191 -13.68 11.92 11.48
N THR A 192 -12.99 13.04 11.26
CA THR A 192 -12.13 13.27 10.11
C THR A 192 -10.71 12.72 10.29
N THR A 193 -10.34 12.41 11.55
CA THR A 193 -9.05 11.83 11.92
C THR A 193 -9.25 10.49 12.62
N PRO A 194 -8.33 9.52 12.47
CA PRO A 194 -8.43 8.23 13.14
C PRO A 194 -8.15 8.37 14.65
N PHE A 195 -8.73 7.44 15.41
CA PHE A 195 -8.28 7.13 16.76
C PHE A 195 -7.16 6.09 16.66
N VAL A 196 -6.04 6.33 17.31
CA VAL A 196 -4.85 5.49 17.21
C VAL A 196 -4.28 5.20 18.60
N ASN A 197 -4.06 3.92 18.89
CA ASN A 197 -3.20 3.49 19.99
C ASN A 197 -1.88 2.98 19.41
N GLY A 198 -0.91 3.87 19.21
CA GLY A 198 0.32 3.59 18.47
C GLY A 198 1.20 2.49 19.06
N VAL A 199 1.25 2.36 20.40
CA VAL A 199 2.01 1.28 21.06
C VAL A 199 1.33 -0.06 20.80
N TYR A 200 0.03 -0.13 21.00
CA TYR A 200 -0.77 -1.33 20.77
C TYR A 200 -0.75 -1.72 19.28
N SER A 201 -0.92 -0.76 18.37
CA SER A 201 -0.85 -0.97 16.93
C SER A 201 0.51 -1.56 16.49
N THR A 202 1.61 -1.01 17.01
CA THR A 202 2.95 -1.55 16.76
C THR A 202 3.07 -3.01 17.20
N GLN A 203 2.52 -3.35 18.38
CA GLN A 203 2.53 -4.73 18.86
C GLN A 203 1.68 -5.64 17.97
N GLN A 204 0.48 -5.20 17.58
CA GLN A 204 -0.39 -5.96 16.68
C GLN A 204 0.24 -6.21 15.31
N TYR A 205 0.92 -5.22 14.74
CA TYR A 205 1.67 -5.39 13.49
C TYR A 205 2.71 -6.52 13.61
N LEU A 206 3.54 -6.49 14.65
CA LEU A 206 4.61 -7.46 14.84
C LEU A 206 4.08 -8.87 15.15
N ASP A 207 3.02 -8.98 15.92
CA ASP A 207 2.43 -10.27 16.30
C ASP A 207 1.65 -10.89 15.12
N SER A 208 0.91 -10.08 14.36
CA SER A 208 0.22 -10.54 13.16
C SER A 208 1.21 -11.00 12.08
N LEU A 209 2.30 -10.24 11.85
CA LEU A 209 3.36 -10.67 10.93
C LEU A 209 3.93 -12.03 11.35
N LYS A 210 4.29 -12.20 12.64
CA LYS A 210 4.82 -13.46 13.13
C LYS A 210 3.83 -14.61 12.94
N THR A 211 2.57 -14.41 13.35
CA THR A 211 1.55 -15.46 13.29
C THR A 211 1.23 -15.86 11.86
N THR A 212 1.12 -14.91 10.93
CA THR A 212 0.87 -15.20 9.52
C THR A 212 2.07 -15.85 8.85
N TRP A 213 3.30 -15.46 9.22
CA TRP A 213 4.52 -16.11 8.74
C TRP A 213 4.61 -17.57 9.19
N GLU A 214 4.40 -17.84 10.48
CA GLU A 214 4.39 -19.20 11.03
C GLU A 214 3.32 -20.09 10.35
N GLU A 215 2.13 -19.54 10.12
CA GLU A 215 1.07 -20.27 9.39
C GLU A 215 1.41 -20.48 7.91
N TYR A 216 2.07 -19.51 7.26
CA TYR A 216 2.53 -19.64 5.88
C TYR A 216 3.57 -20.76 5.74
N GLN A 217 4.59 -20.77 6.61
CA GLN A 217 5.60 -21.83 6.65
C GLN A 217 4.96 -23.23 6.84
N LYS A 218 4.00 -23.32 7.75
CA LYS A 218 3.28 -24.57 8.01
C LYS A 218 2.47 -25.07 6.81
N ARG A 219 1.82 -24.16 6.06
CA ARG A 219 0.99 -24.55 4.90
C ARG A 219 1.80 -24.94 3.68
N TYR A 220 2.92 -24.27 3.45
CA TYR A 220 3.68 -24.36 2.21
C TYR A 220 5.07 -24.97 2.36
N ASP A 221 5.42 -25.46 3.56
CA ASP A 221 6.69 -26.14 3.87
C ASP A 221 7.90 -25.36 3.32
N CYS A 222 7.99 -24.07 3.66
CA CYS A 222 9.00 -23.15 3.17
C CYS A 222 9.67 -22.39 4.31
N ASP A 223 10.81 -21.78 4.03
CA ASP A 223 11.53 -20.88 4.94
C ASP A 223 12.05 -19.63 4.22
N LEU A 224 12.79 -18.77 4.93
CA LEU A 224 13.31 -17.53 4.36
C LEU A 224 14.39 -17.74 3.27
N ASN A 225 14.95 -18.94 3.13
CA ASN A 225 15.88 -19.25 2.03
C ASN A 225 15.17 -19.27 0.66
N ASP A 226 13.86 -19.54 0.65
CA ASP A 226 13.07 -19.61 -0.57
C ASP A 226 12.71 -18.24 -1.17
N PHE A 227 12.98 -17.15 -0.45
CA PHE A 227 12.59 -15.79 -0.84
C PHE A 227 13.80 -14.91 -1.15
N GLU A 228 13.84 -14.29 -2.31
CA GLU A 228 14.86 -13.32 -2.69
C GLU A 228 14.64 -11.97 -1.97
N ALA A 229 13.37 -11.54 -1.81
CA ALA A 229 13.01 -10.29 -1.19
C ALA A 229 11.67 -10.39 -0.47
N ILE A 230 11.41 -9.48 0.48
CA ILE A 230 10.14 -9.36 1.17
C ILE A 230 9.69 -7.90 1.11
N CYS A 231 8.52 -7.66 0.53
CA CYS A 231 7.87 -6.35 0.53
C CYS A 231 6.92 -6.26 1.73
N PHE A 232 7.21 -5.35 2.64
CA PHE A 232 6.39 -5.12 3.83
C PHE A 232 5.37 -4.01 3.61
N HIS A 233 4.24 -4.10 4.29
CA HIS A 233 3.44 -2.91 4.57
C HIS A 233 4.25 -1.93 5.44
N LEU A 234 4.28 -0.65 5.05
CA LEU A 234 5.16 0.38 5.61
C LEU A 234 4.36 1.52 6.26
N PRO A 235 3.75 1.35 7.46
CA PRO A 235 3.22 2.48 8.20
C PRO A 235 4.29 3.56 8.42
N TYR A 236 5.51 3.11 8.70
CA TYR A 236 6.78 3.81 8.55
C TYR A 236 7.91 2.77 8.45
N PRO A 237 9.01 3.05 7.72
CA PRO A 237 10.03 2.04 7.41
C PRO A 237 10.66 1.37 8.62
N LYS A 238 10.84 2.10 9.74
CA LYS A 238 11.42 1.53 10.96
C LYS A 238 10.59 0.41 11.59
N LEU A 239 9.25 0.47 11.44
CA LEU A 239 8.37 -0.59 11.94
C LEU A 239 8.55 -1.87 11.12
N ALA A 240 8.58 -1.76 9.81
CA ALA A 240 8.81 -2.89 8.92
C ALA A 240 10.21 -3.50 9.11
N LEU A 241 11.24 -2.67 9.38
CA LEU A 241 12.56 -3.18 9.76
C LEU A 241 12.53 -3.99 11.06
N LYS A 242 11.72 -3.59 12.05
CA LYS A 242 11.49 -4.40 13.25
C LYS A 242 10.79 -5.72 12.90
N GLY A 243 9.83 -5.67 11.97
CA GLY A 243 9.15 -6.84 11.44
C GLY A 243 10.13 -7.83 10.78
N LEU A 244 10.97 -7.36 9.86
CA LEU A 244 12.01 -8.18 9.24
C LEU A 244 12.87 -8.87 10.31
N LYS A 245 13.39 -8.10 11.27
CA LYS A 245 14.20 -8.65 12.37
C LYS A 245 13.46 -9.67 13.25
N LYS A 246 12.14 -9.58 13.33
CA LYS A 246 11.30 -10.49 14.11
C LYS A 246 11.17 -11.87 13.47
N ILE A 247 11.16 -11.93 12.14
CA ILE A 247 11.03 -13.19 11.39
C ILE A 247 12.38 -13.79 10.96
N LEU A 248 13.48 -13.01 11.01
CA LEU A 248 14.82 -13.53 10.72
C LEU A 248 15.21 -14.61 11.73
N ASP A 249 15.36 -15.84 11.27
CA ASP A 249 15.87 -16.94 12.07
C ASP A 249 17.38 -16.81 12.33
N LYS A 250 17.83 -17.24 13.53
CA LYS A 250 19.26 -17.27 13.87
C LYS A 250 20.04 -18.24 13.00
N SER A 251 19.41 -19.35 12.57
CA SER A 251 20.01 -20.38 11.73
C SER A 251 20.22 -19.95 10.27
N LEU A 252 19.54 -18.88 9.83
CA LEU A 252 19.67 -18.39 8.45
C LEU A 252 21.13 -17.95 8.18
N PRO A 253 21.73 -18.34 7.02
CA PRO A 253 23.07 -17.91 6.64
C PRO A 253 23.22 -16.39 6.62
N GLN A 254 24.39 -15.88 7.01
CA GLN A 254 24.64 -14.43 7.06
C GLN A 254 24.46 -13.77 5.70
N GLU A 255 24.94 -14.39 4.63
CA GLU A 255 24.74 -13.92 3.25
C GLU A 255 23.27 -13.71 2.91
N LYS A 256 22.39 -14.63 3.34
CA LYS A 256 20.94 -14.51 3.11
C LYS A 256 20.32 -13.39 3.94
N LYS A 257 20.76 -13.20 5.19
CA LYS A 257 20.35 -12.06 6.03
C LYS A 257 20.72 -10.73 5.38
N ASP A 258 21.96 -10.64 4.88
CA ASP A 258 22.47 -9.43 4.22
C ASP A 258 21.70 -9.14 2.91
N LEU A 259 21.36 -10.19 2.13
CA LEU A 259 20.54 -10.06 0.92
C LEU A 259 19.14 -9.52 1.25
N LEU A 260 18.45 -10.12 2.22
CA LEU A 260 17.12 -9.67 2.63
C LEU A 260 17.13 -8.24 3.19
N GLN A 261 18.18 -7.88 3.95
CA GLN A 261 18.35 -6.51 4.43
C GLN A 261 18.58 -5.53 3.27
N LYS A 262 19.43 -5.88 2.31
CA LYS A 262 19.67 -5.06 1.11
C LYS A 262 18.37 -4.79 0.34
N HIS A 263 17.59 -5.82 0.05
CA HIS A 263 16.33 -5.67 -0.66
C HIS A 263 15.29 -4.90 0.16
N PHE A 264 15.30 -5.04 1.48
CA PHE A 264 14.50 -4.19 2.36
C PHE A 264 14.88 -2.71 2.19
N ASP A 265 16.16 -2.37 2.25
CA ASP A 265 16.64 -1.00 2.12
C ASP A 265 16.30 -0.39 0.75
N GLU A 266 16.30 -1.20 -0.31
CA GLU A 266 15.84 -0.80 -1.65
C GLU A 266 14.33 -0.57 -1.70
N SER A 267 13.53 -1.39 -1.02
CA SER A 267 12.06 -1.32 -1.05
C SER A 267 11.49 -0.09 -0.34
N ILE A 268 12.20 0.51 0.61
CA ILE A 268 11.72 1.65 1.40
C ILE A 268 11.97 3.03 0.76
N ILE A 269 12.66 3.09 -0.38
CA ILE A 269 13.11 4.36 -0.99
C ILE A 269 11.94 5.32 -1.27
N TYR A 270 10.83 4.81 -1.80
CA TYR A 270 9.63 5.63 -2.06
C TYR A 270 8.99 6.09 -0.76
N SER A 271 8.80 5.18 0.21
CA SER A 271 8.21 5.52 1.51
C SER A 271 9.03 6.58 2.26
N GLN A 272 10.37 6.57 2.13
CA GLN A 272 11.24 7.59 2.73
C GLN A 272 10.97 9.01 2.23
N LYS A 273 10.40 9.16 1.03
CA LYS A 273 10.16 10.45 0.35
C LYS A 273 8.69 10.86 0.33
N VAL A 274 7.79 9.91 0.49
CA VAL A 274 6.35 10.13 0.33
C VAL A 274 5.62 10.07 1.66
N GLY A 275 6.13 9.31 2.61
CA GLY A 275 5.44 8.95 3.84
C GLY A 275 4.49 7.75 3.64
N ASN A 276 3.55 7.59 4.56
CA ASN A 276 2.54 6.53 4.51
C ASN A 276 1.36 6.96 3.61
N ILE A 277 0.98 6.10 2.70
CA ILE A 277 -0.23 6.22 1.87
C ILE A 277 -1.20 5.04 2.09
N TYR A 278 -1.13 4.48 3.30
CA TYR A 278 -1.87 3.30 3.77
C TYR A 278 -1.63 1.99 3.00
#